data_9597c9f5119a1eb01ab26cd356b20660
#
_entry.id   9597c9f5119a1eb01ab26cd356b20660
#
_cell.length_a   1.000
_cell.length_b   1.000
_cell.length_c   1.000
_cell.angle_alpha   90.00
_cell.angle_beta   90.00
_cell.angle_gamma   90.00
#
_symmetry.space_group_name_H-M   'P 1'
#
loop_
_entity.id
_entity.type
_entity.pdbx_description
1 polymer ?
#
loop_
_entity_poly.entity_id
_entity_poly.type
_entity_poly.pdbx_seq_one_letter_code
_entity_poly.pdbx_strand_id
1 'polypeptide(L)'
;MQQQRSNFTLPEDVLFGVDSQTNLYRIYEALLNGRVLTALDGIVRFRTMYLPKYISVLRNRYNIPVSTRWIQLESGKYCKEYYLE
;
A
#
# COMPACT_ATOMS: atom_id res chain seq x y z
N MET A 1 -0.77 20.56 11.24
CA MET A 1 -1.41 20.14 10.37
C MET A 1 -0.77 19.41 9.29
N GLN A 2 -1.29 18.51 8.77
CA GLN A 2 -0.68 17.71 7.96
C GLN A 2 -0.81 18.09 6.57
N GLN A 3 0.10 17.91 5.81
CA GLN A 3 0.12 18.19 4.51
C GLN A 3 -0.33 17.07 3.74
N GLN A 4 -1.17 17.26 2.77
CA GLN A 4 -1.59 16.18 1.97
C GLN A 4 -0.69 16.03 0.80
N ARG A 5 -0.23 14.84 0.53
CA ARG A 5 0.59 14.56 -0.61
C ARG A 5 -0.24 14.16 -1.80
N SER A 6 -1.51 13.86 -1.59
CA SER A 6 -2.41 13.52 -2.66
C SER A 6 -3.80 13.90 -2.22
N ASN A 7 -4.79 13.62 -3.07
CA ASN A 7 -6.17 13.89 -2.71
C ASN A 7 -6.74 12.81 -1.82
N PHE A 8 -5.97 11.78 -1.52
CA PHE A 8 -6.48 10.66 -0.77
C PHE A 8 -6.00 10.74 0.67
N THR A 9 -6.91 10.59 1.60
CA THR A 9 -6.61 10.68 3.02
C THR A 9 -7.34 9.57 3.71
N LEU A 10 -6.67 8.84 4.58
CA LEU A 10 -7.33 7.83 5.36
C LEU A 10 -8.16 8.50 6.45
N PRO A 11 -9.26 7.86 6.86
CA PRO A 11 -10.09 8.41 7.92
C PRO A 11 -9.31 8.57 9.21
N GLU A 12 -9.81 9.43 10.05
CA GLU A 12 -9.17 9.73 11.30
C GLU A 12 -8.94 8.53 12.17
N ASP A 13 -9.87 7.58 12.15
CA ASP A 13 -9.71 6.40 12.97
C ASP A 13 -8.48 5.59 12.56
N VAL A 14 -8.05 5.69 11.31
CA VAL A 14 -6.85 5.00 10.87
C VAL A 14 -5.61 5.80 11.27
N LEU A 15 -5.71 7.13 11.23
CA LEU A 15 -4.56 7.97 11.52
C LEU A 15 -4.32 8.14 13.02
N PHE A 16 -5.38 8.15 13.81
CA PHE A 16 -5.27 8.42 15.23
C PHE A 16 -5.75 7.30 16.11
N GLY A 17 -6.76 6.58 15.70
CA GLY A 17 -7.26 5.46 16.46
C GLY A 17 -6.44 4.21 16.27
N VAL A 18 -5.64 4.18 15.21
CA VAL A 18 -4.81 3.05 14.90
C VAL A 18 -3.38 3.52 14.92
N ASP A 19 -2.54 2.74 15.55
CA ASP A 19 -1.14 3.07 15.65
C ASP A 19 -0.56 3.27 14.26
N SER A 20 0.24 4.29 14.08
CA SER A 20 0.89 4.57 12.81
C SER A 20 1.89 3.47 12.45
N GLN A 21 2.15 2.58 13.38
CA GLN A 21 3.02 1.45 13.08
C GLN A 21 2.26 0.28 12.48
N THR A 22 0.95 0.37 12.32
CA THR A 22 0.21 -0.72 11.71
C THR A 22 0.60 -0.87 10.27
N ASN A 23 0.50 -2.08 9.76
CA ASN A 23 0.88 -2.35 8.39
C ASN A 23 0.02 -1.57 7.40
N LEU A 24 -1.26 -1.42 7.69
CA LEU A 24 -2.13 -0.70 6.78
C LEU A 24 -1.64 0.74 6.59
N TYR A 25 -1.35 1.43 7.67
CA TYR A 25 -0.89 2.80 7.58
C TYR A 25 0.47 2.89 6.90
N ARG A 26 1.38 2.00 7.24
CA ARG A 26 2.73 2.01 6.68
C ARG A 26 2.72 1.75 5.19
N ILE A 27 1.87 0.83 4.75
CA ILE A 27 1.73 0.53 3.33
C ILE A 27 1.16 1.74 2.60
N TYR A 28 0.13 2.35 3.17
CA TYR A 28 -0.47 3.53 2.56
C TYR A 28 0.55 4.66 2.44
N GLU A 29 1.31 4.88 3.49
CA GLU A 29 2.30 5.95 3.47
C GLU A 29 3.38 5.68 2.42
N ALA A 30 3.80 4.44 2.28
CA ALA A 30 4.80 4.10 1.27
C ALA A 30 4.26 4.40 -0.14
N LEU A 31 3.01 4.06 -0.38
CA LEU A 31 2.39 4.34 -1.68
C LEU A 31 2.28 5.84 -1.94
N LEU A 32 1.93 6.60 -0.90
CA LEU A 32 1.85 8.05 -1.03
C LEU A 32 3.20 8.66 -1.38
N ASN A 33 4.27 8.06 -0.90
CA ASN A 33 5.61 8.55 -1.17
C ASN A 33 6.14 8.09 -2.52
N GLY A 34 5.29 7.47 -3.32
CA GLY A 34 5.67 7.09 -4.68
C GLY A 34 6.32 5.73 -4.80
N ARG A 35 6.27 4.93 -3.74
CA ARG A 35 6.87 3.61 -3.82
C ARG A 35 5.99 2.65 -4.58
N VAL A 36 6.64 1.73 -5.27
CA VAL A 36 5.96 0.64 -5.96
C VAL A 36 6.22 -0.60 -5.11
N LEU A 37 5.15 -1.28 -4.72
CA LEU A 37 5.25 -2.38 -3.77
C LEU A 37 4.91 -3.71 -4.42
N THR A 38 5.64 -4.75 -4.04
CA THR A 38 5.35 -6.11 -4.46
C THR A 38 5.10 -6.96 -3.22
N ALA A 39 4.67 -8.20 -3.42
CA ALA A 39 4.49 -9.11 -2.30
C ALA A 39 5.80 -9.29 -1.53
N LEU A 40 6.92 -9.29 -2.23
CA LEU A 40 8.20 -9.41 -1.56
C LEU A 40 8.45 -8.21 -0.65
N ASP A 41 8.10 -7.01 -1.10
CA ASP A 41 8.20 -5.83 -0.26
C ASP A 41 7.33 -5.97 0.99
N GLY A 42 6.18 -6.59 0.84
CA GLY A 42 5.32 -6.85 1.98
C GLY A 42 6.06 -7.66 3.04
N ILE A 43 6.72 -8.72 2.62
CA ILE A 43 7.45 -9.59 3.52
C ILE A 43 8.65 -8.87 4.13
N VAL A 44 9.45 -8.24 3.28
CA VAL A 44 10.72 -7.65 3.72
C VAL A 44 10.52 -6.37 4.51
N ARG A 45 9.66 -5.49 4.02
CA ARG A 45 9.51 -4.17 4.62
C ARG A 45 8.43 -4.12 5.69
N PHE A 46 7.34 -4.85 5.48
CA PHE A 46 6.19 -4.75 6.38
C PHE A 46 5.96 -6.03 7.17
N ARG A 47 6.78 -7.04 6.91
CA ARG A 47 6.72 -8.31 7.63
C ARG A 47 5.36 -8.93 7.57
N THR A 48 4.73 -8.89 6.41
CA THR A 48 3.44 -9.49 6.21
C THR A 48 3.40 -10.22 4.88
N MET A 49 2.71 -11.35 4.86
CA MET A 49 2.45 -12.10 3.64
C MET A 49 1.13 -11.70 3.03
N TYR A 50 0.46 -10.71 3.60
CA TYR A 50 -0.90 -10.35 3.20
C TYR A 50 -0.99 -8.99 2.52
N LEU A 51 0.06 -8.59 1.81
CA LEU A 51 0.02 -7.29 1.13
C LEU A 51 -1.21 -7.14 0.24
N PRO A 52 -1.60 -8.16 -0.57
CA PRO A 52 -2.79 -7.99 -1.40
C PRO A 52 -4.05 -7.70 -0.59
N LYS A 53 -4.14 -8.26 0.62
CA LYS A 53 -5.29 -8.00 1.46
C LYS A 53 -5.34 -6.55 1.91
N TYR A 54 -4.19 -6.00 2.30
CA TYR A 54 -4.13 -4.60 2.69
C TYR A 54 -4.45 -3.69 1.52
N ILE A 55 -3.97 -4.05 0.32
CA ILE A 55 -4.29 -3.28 -0.87
C ILE A 55 -5.80 -3.31 -1.13
N SER A 56 -6.42 -4.47 -0.95
CA SER A 56 -7.86 -4.59 -1.12
C SER A 56 -8.62 -3.71 -0.13
N VAL A 57 -8.15 -3.65 1.11
CA VAL A 57 -8.77 -2.80 2.13
C VAL A 57 -8.66 -1.33 1.72
N LEU A 58 -7.49 -0.92 1.24
CA LEU A 58 -7.31 0.46 0.81
C LEU A 58 -8.26 0.80 -0.33
N ARG A 59 -8.41 -0.10 -1.29
CA ARG A 59 -9.28 0.15 -2.42
C ARG A 59 -10.76 0.16 -2.05
N ASN A 60 -11.19 -0.86 -1.32
CA ASN A 60 -12.61 -1.10 -1.13
C ASN A 60 -13.18 -0.39 0.07
N ARG A 61 -12.39 -0.23 1.10
CA ARG A 61 -12.89 0.40 2.31
C ARG A 61 -12.62 1.89 2.34
N TYR A 62 -11.47 2.30 1.81
CA TYR A 62 -11.08 3.71 1.86
C TYR A 62 -11.06 4.39 0.51
N ASN A 63 -11.45 3.65 -0.54
CA ASN A 63 -11.55 4.22 -1.89
C ASN A 63 -10.24 4.82 -2.40
N ILE A 64 -9.13 4.24 -1.99
CA ILE A 64 -7.83 4.67 -2.48
C ILE A 64 -7.56 3.93 -3.79
N PRO A 65 -7.37 4.63 -4.91
CA PRO A 65 -7.23 3.97 -6.21
C PRO A 65 -5.84 3.41 -6.45
N VAL A 66 -5.51 2.38 -5.72
CA VAL A 66 -4.22 1.71 -5.92
C VAL A 66 -4.26 0.96 -7.23
N SER A 67 -3.29 1.24 -8.08
CA SER A 67 -3.18 0.60 -9.38
C SER A 67 -2.29 -0.63 -9.28
N THR A 68 -2.47 -1.56 -10.21
CA THR A 68 -1.62 -2.73 -10.26
C THR A 68 -1.13 -2.93 -11.67
N ARG A 69 0.02 -3.58 -11.78
CA ARG A 69 0.51 -4.04 -13.07
C ARG A 69 1.30 -5.31 -12.86
N TRP A 70 1.37 -6.12 -13.89
CA TRP A 70 2.15 -7.34 -13.85
C TRP A 70 3.49 -7.10 -14.52
N ILE A 71 4.55 -7.60 -13.88
CA ILE A 71 5.88 -7.56 -14.48
C ILE A 71 6.39 -8.98 -14.56
N GLN A 72 7.27 -9.23 -15.51
CA GLN A 72 7.88 -10.54 -15.65
C GLN A 72 9.29 -10.49 -15.07
N LEU A 73 9.58 -11.45 -14.22
CA LEU A 73 10.89 -11.53 -13.58
C LEU A 73 11.84 -12.28 -14.51
N GLU A 74 13.13 -12.21 -14.21
CA GLU A 74 14.13 -12.89 -15.01
C GLU A 74 13.90 -14.40 -15.04
N SER A 75 13.31 -14.93 -13.98
CA SER A 75 13.02 -16.35 -13.92
C SER A 75 11.89 -16.77 -14.87
N GLY A 76 11.21 -15.81 -15.48
CA GLY A 76 10.05 -16.09 -16.33
C GLY A 76 8.74 -16.01 -15.58
N LYS A 77 8.78 -15.93 -14.27
CA LYS A 77 7.56 -15.83 -13.49
C LYS A 77 7.07 -14.39 -13.47
N TYR A 78 5.78 -14.24 -13.18
CA TYR A 78 5.18 -12.91 -13.13
C TYR A 78 4.98 -12.47 -11.69
N CYS A 79 5.06 -11.16 -11.47
CA CYS A 79 4.90 -10.57 -10.17
C CYS A 79 3.99 -9.35 -10.33
N LYS A 80 3.15 -9.11 -9.33
CA LYS A 80 2.25 -7.97 -9.38
C LYS A 80 2.83 -6.82 -8.58
N GLU A 81 2.78 -5.64 -9.15
CA GLU A 81 3.22 -4.42 -8.48
C GLU A 81 2.02 -3.55 -8.17
N TYR A 82 2.07 -2.87 -7.04
CA TYR A 82 1.01 -1.97 -6.59
C TYR A 82 1.60 -0.57 -6.46
N TYR A 83 0.84 0.43 -6.88
CA TYR A 83 1.34 1.82 -6.84
C TYR A 83 0.16 2.79 -6.90
N LEU A 84 0.44 4.04 -6.51
CA LEU A 84 -0.52 5.13 -6.68
C LEU A 84 0.00 6.03 -7.79
N GLU A 85 -0.91 6.41 -8.66
CA GLU A 85 -0.52 7.32 -9.73
C GLU A 85 -0.48 8.75 -9.28
#